data_ecf815936b07684e03f8d9a56cf9fd67
#
_entry.id   ecf815936b07684e03f8d9a56cf9fd67
#
_cell.length_a   1.000
_cell.length_b   1.000
_cell.length_c   1.000
_cell.angle_alpha   90.00
_cell.angle_beta   90.00
_cell.angle_gamma   90.00
#
_symmetry.space_group_name_H-M   'P 1'
#
loop_
_entity.id
_entity.type
_entity.pdbx_description
1 polymer ?
#
loop_
_entity_poly.entity_id
_entity_poly.type
_entity_poly.pdbx_seq_one_letter_code
_entity_poly.pdbx_strand_id
1 'polypeptide(L)'
;MKRRVYRIPKAGSMNNLKLITEDLPAPEADEALIRVHAIGLNFADIFALQGLYSATPDGSFIPGLEFAGEVVDAGNAVSGVSPGAKVMGVTRFGAYADHVKLNSDYIVELPAGWSYAEGAAFSVQALTAYYALVTLGNMQPDSKVLIHSAAGGVGIWANRIAKKMGGFTIGVVGLEEKFALLKNEGYDLWMVRSADFKAQLMKLTGNVKPDLILECIGGRIFNDSYEILNQQGRLISYGAAHFGNKSPRPDLLTSMWKYLTRPKIDPMEMMKSNKSVMAFNLIWLFDKKHLFHKLIGELIDLDLGRPLVKHTFGFENMHEALRLFQTGKTTGKVIVEV
;
A
#
# COMPACT_ATOMS: atom_id res chain seq x y z
N MET A 1 -25.45 -11.35 14.16
CA MET A 1 -25.65 -11.93 12.81
C MET A 1 -24.51 -12.90 12.48
N LYS A 2 -24.64 -13.70 11.40
CA LYS A 2 -23.53 -14.52 10.89
C LYS A 2 -22.84 -13.79 9.75
N ARG A 3 -21.49 -13.93 9.65
CA ARG A 3 -20.68 -13.43 8.55
C ARG A 3 -19.75 -14.50 8.01
N ARG A 4 -19.35 -14.37 6.75
CA ARG A 4 -18.32 -15.19 6.13
C ARG A 4 -16.98 -14.44 6.16
N VAL A 5 -15.93 -15.11 6.58
CA VAL A 5 -14.60 -14.52 6.70
C VAL A 5 -13.52 -15.48 6.21
N TYR A 6 -12.49 -14.94 5.62
CA TYR A 6 -11.25 -15.66 5.45
C TYR A 6 -10.40 -15.52 6.73
N ARG A 7 -10.20 -16.64 7.41
CA ARG A 7 -9.44 -16.71 8.66
C ARG A 7 -8.21 -17.59 8.52
N ILE A 8 -7.09 -17.16 9.06
CA ILE A 8 -5.89 -17.96 9.17
C ILE A 8 -5.71 -18.36 10.65
N PRO A 9 -5.57 -19.64 11.00
CA PRO A 9 -5.36 -20.09 12.37
C PRO A 9 -4.03 -19.62 12.96
N LYS A 10 -3.00 -19.60 12.11
CA LYS A 10 -1.64 -19.15 12.43
C LYS A 10 -0.91 -18.74 11.14
N ALA A 11 -0.21 -17.63 11.18
CA ALA A 11 0.66 -17.20 10.08
C ALA A 11 1.74 -18.26 9.77
N GLY A 12 2.28 -18.22 8.54
CA GLY A 12 3.35 -19.10 8.08
C GLY A 12 3.09 -19.71 6.71
N SER A 13 1.83 -19.74 6.24
CA SER A 13 1.50 -20.16 4.88
C SER A 13 0.16 -19.61 4.42
N MET A 14 0.13 -19.02 3.23
CA MET A 14 -1.12 -18.54 2.61
C MET A 14 -2.14 -19.69 2.40
N ASN A 15 -1.69 -20.93 2.27
CA ASN A 15 -2.57 -22.09 2.12
C ASN A 15 -3.38 -22.42 3.39
N ASN A 16 -2.99 -21.84 4.54
CA ASN A 16 -3.74 -22.03 5.79
C ASN A 16 -4.95 -21.10 5.90
N LEU A 17 -5.12 -20.15 4.98
CA LEU A 17 -6.28 -19.26 4.91
C LEU A 17 -7.52 -20.06 4.56
N LYS A 18 -8.59 -19.94 5.34
CA LYS A 18 -9.84 -20.69 5.15
C LYS A 18 -11.04 -19.78 5.19
N LEU A 19 -11.98 -20.00 4.28
CA LEU A 19 -13.30 -19.38 4.34
C LEU A 19 -14.14 -20.12 5.38
N ILE A 20 -14.62 -19.38 6.36
CA ILE A 20 -15.48 -19.91 7.43
C ILE A 20 -16.65 -18.96 7.69
N THR A 21 -17.67 -19.46 8.38
CA THR A 21 -18.78 -18.65 8.89
C THR A 21 -18.64 -18.53 10.40
N GLU A 22 -18.78 -17.32 10.92
CA GLU A 22 -18.72 -17.04 12.35
C GLU A 22 -19.80 -16.05 12.78
N ASP A 23 -20.03 -15.92 14.08
CA ASP A 23 -20.94 -14.91 14.62
C ASP A 23 -20.25 -13.55 14.70
N LEU A 24 -20.97 -12.52 14.28
CA LEU A 24 -20.57 -11.12 14.41
C LEU A 24 -21.57 -10.43 15.38
N PRO A 25 -21.09 -9.90 16.53
CA PRO A 25 -21.95 -9.17 17.45
C PRO A 25 -22.40 -7.84 16.84
N ALA A 26 -23.45 -7.25 17.42
CA ALA A 26 -23.92 -5.90 17.05
C ALA A 26 -22.79 -4.87 17.24
N PRO A 27 -22.84 -3.72 16.52
CA PRO A 27 -21.87 -2.66 16.70
C PRO A 27 -21.97 -2.03 18.10
N GLU A 28 -20.83 -1.63 18.64
CA GLU A 28 -20.74 -0.83 19.87
C GLU A 28 -21.13 0.61 19.59
N ALA A 29 -21.18 1.46 20.61
CA ALA A 29 -21.70 2.81 20.50
C ALA A 29 -21.00 3.67 19.43
N ASP A 30 -19.68 3.50 19.27
CA ASP A 30 -18.82 4.24 18.32
C ASP A 30 -18.45 3.44 17.05
N GLU A 31 -19.05 2.26 16.88
CA GLU A 31 -18.77 1.37 15.76
C GLU A 31 -19.88 1.42 14.69
N ALA A 32 -19.48 1.25 13.45
CA ALA A 32 -20.37 0.98 12.33
C ALA A 32 -20.23 -0.47 11.87
N LEU A 33 -21.34 -1.07 11.47
CA LEU A 33 -21.40 -2.35 10.78
C LEU A 33 -21.54 -2.09 9.28
N ILE A 34 -20.59 -2.60 8.52
CA ILE A 34 -20.52 -2.41 7.07
C ILE A 34 -20.67 -3.74 6.36
N ARG A 35 -21.61 -3.82 5.42
CA ARG A 35 -21.62 -4.87 4.41
C ARG A 35 -20.56 -4.55 3.38
N VAL A 36 -19.53 -5.39 3.30
CA VAL A 36 -18.41 -5.24 2.38
C VAL A 36 -18.85 -5.65 0.98
N HIS A 37 -18.52 -4.84 -0.01
CA HIS A 37 -18.74 -5.10 -1.42
C HIS A 37 -17.43 -5.30 -2.19
N ALA A 38 -16.34 -4.71 -1.70
CA ALA A 38 -15.02 -4.86 -2.32
C ALA A 38 -13.91 -4.80 -1.27
N ILE A 39 -12.89 -5.61 -1.46
CA ILE A 39 -11.68 -5.71 -0.63
C ILE A 39 -10.47 -5.41 -1.49
N GLY A 40 -9.61 -4.50 -1.05
CA GLY A 40 -8.36 -4.18 -1.71
C GLY A 40 -7.19 -5.00 -1.18
N LEU A 41 -6.49 -5.75 -2.04
CA LEU A 41 -5.32 -6.51 -1.61
C LEU A 41 -4.09 -5.62 -1.49
N ASN A 42 -3.29 -5.84 -0.44
CA ASN A 42 -2.05 -5.14 -0.16
C ASN A 42 -0.88 -6.12 0.01
N PHE A 43 0.34 -5.70 -0.32
CA PHE A 43 1.51 -6.58 -0.19
C PHE A 43 1.76 -6.97 1.28
N ALA A 44 1.36 -6.11 2.21
CA ALA A 44 1.37 -6.38 3.64
C ALA A 44 0.50 -7.59 4.03
N ASP A 45 -0.61 -7.85 3.31
CA ASP A 45 -1.45 -9.03 3.55
C ASP A 45 -0.69 -10.32 3.28
N ILE A 46 0.07 -10.38 2.18
CA ILE A 46 0.93 -11.52 1.84
C ILE A 46 1.98 -11.76 2.93
N PHE A 47 2.66 -10.70 3.36
CA PHE A 47 3.64 -10.80 4.44
C PHE A 47 3.02 -11.20 5.78
N ALA A 48 1.81 -10.71 6.10
CA ALA A 48 1.09 -11.10 7.30
C ALA A 48 0.70 -12.59 7.26
N LEU A 49 0.17 -13.08 6.14
CA LEU A 49 -0.16 -14.48 5.94
C LEU A 49 1.07 -15.39 6.07
N GLN A 50 2.24 -14.92 5.66
CA GLN A 50 3.51 -15.63 5.77
C GLN A 50 4.21 -15.47 7.14
N GLY A 51 3.72 -14.59 8.02
CA GLY A 51 4.35 -14.28 9.31
C GLY A 51 5.63 -13.44 9.20
N LEU A 52 5.79 -12.72 8.10
CA LEU A 52 6.93 -11.85 7.84
C LEU A 52 6.61 -10.35 8.10
N TYR A 53 5.37 -10.02 8.42
CA TYR A 53 4.96 -8.66 8.69
C TYR A 53 5.03 -8.34 10.18
N SER A 54 5.69 -7.25 10.54
CA SER A 54 5.93 -6.89 11.94
C SER A 54 4.67 -6.67 12.80
N ALA A 55 3.55 -6.37 12.13
CA ALA A 55 2.26 -6.18 12.79
C ALA A 55 1.36 -7.41 12.74
N THR A 56 1.87 -8.57 12.24
CA THR A 56 1.08 -9.80 12.20
C THR A 56 0.59 -10.17 13.60
N PRO A 57 -0.72 -10.37 13.80
CA PRO A 57 -1.23 -10.81 15.10
C PRO A 57 -0.70 -12.20 15.50
N ASP A 58 -0.51 -12.40 16.79
CA ASP A 58 -0.26 -13.72 17.34
C ASP A 58 -1.56 -14.58 17.27
N GLY A 59 -1.41 -15.85 16.88
CA GLY A 59 -2.53 -16.77 16.79
C GLY A 59 -3.41 -16.60 15.55
N SER A 60 -4.71 -16.73 15.72
CA SER A 60 -5.70 -16.71 14.64
C SER A 60 -6.17 -15.28 14.34
N PHE A 61 -6.20 -14.91 13.06
CA PHE A 61 -6.71 -13.60 12.64
C PHE A 61 -7.39 -13.64 11.26
N ILE A 62 -8.14 -12.58 10.96
CA ILE A 62 -8.72 -12.31 9.65
C ILE A 62 -7.81 -11.27 8.98
N PRO A 63 -7.22 -11.54 7.80
CA PRO A 63 -6.38 -10.57 7.08
C PRO A 63 -7.20 -9.41 6.48
N GLY A 64 -6.50 -8.53 5.75
CA GLY A 64 -7.09 -7.43 4.99
C GLY A 64 -7.02 -6.10 5.73
N LEU A 65 -6.63 -5.05 5.00
CA LEU A 65 -6.33 -3.73 5.53
C LEU A 65 -7.28 -2.64 5.03
N GLU A 66 -8.02 -2.90 3.95
CA GLU A 66 -8.96 -1.93 3.39
C GLU A 66 -10.12 -2.60 2.65
N PHE A 67 -11.22 -1.87 2.59
CA PHE A 67 -12.47 -2.31 1.98
C PHE A 67 -13.29 -1.12 1.50
N ALA A 68 -14.35 -1.40 0.73
CA ALA A 68 -15.47 -0.50 0.50
C ALA A 68 -16.79 -1.26 0.61
N GLY A 69 -17.84 -0.59 1.05
CA GLY A 69 -19.13 -1.21 1.30
C GLY A 69 -20.21 -0.20 1.68
N GLU A 70 -21.28 -0.72 2.26
CA GLU A 70 -22.45 0.04 2.69
C GLU A 70 -22.64 -0.13 4.21
N VAL A 71 -22.87 0.97 4.91
CA VAL A 71 -23.23 0.95 6.33
C VAL A 71 -24.61 0.30 6.47
N VAL A 72 -24.71 -0.80 7.22
CA VAL A 72 -25.99 -1.49 7.46
C VAL A 72 -26.54 -1.24 8.86
N ASP A 73 -25.65 -0.89 9.82
CA ASP A 73 -26.03 -0.54 11.18
C ASP A 73 -24.94 0.35 11.79
N ALA A 74 -25.30 1.16 12.78
CA ALA A 74 -24.36 2.06 13.45
C ALA A 74 -24.75 2.26 14.91
N GLY A 75 -23.76 2.29 15.80
CA GLY A 75 -23.94 2.65 17.19
C GLY A 75 -24.39 4.11 17.37
N ASN A 76 -24.94 4.41 18.53
CA ASN A 76 -25.58 5.70 18.80
C ASN A 76 -24.60 6.90 18.96
N ALA A 77 -23.30 6.65 19.08
CA ALA A 77 -22.27 7.67 19.11
C ALA A 77 -21.56 7.88 17.74
N VAL A 78 -21.93 7.09 16.73
CA VAL A 78 -21.39 7.26 15.37
C VAL A 78 -21.89 8.56 14.78
N SER A 79 -20.98 9.35 14.19
CA SER A 79 -21.30 10.58 13.47
C SER A 79 -20.65 10.57 12.07
N GLY A 80 -21.21 11.34 11.15
CA GLY A 80 -20.67 11.49 9.80
C GLY A 80 -21.05 10.40 8.81
N VAL A 81 -21.59 9.27 9.25
CA VAL A 81 -22.13 8.21 8.38
C VAL A 81 -23.41 7.63 8.97
N SER A 82 -24.32 7.14 8.12
CA SER A 82 -25.61 6.55 8.52
C SER A 82 -25.89 5.28 7.73
N PRO A 83 -26.80 4.41 8.21
CA PRO A 83 -27.25 3.27 7.42
C PRO A 83 -27.66 3.65 6.00
N GLY A 84 -27.21 2.88 5.01
CA GLY A 84 -27.35 3.16 3.57
C GLY A 84 -26.19 3.98 2.97
N ALA A 85 -25.33 4.60 3.78
CA ALA A 85 -24.18 5.33 3.25
C ALA A 85 -23.17 4.39 2.60
N LYS A 86 -22.67 4.77 1.42
CA LYS A 86 -21.56 4.10 0.75
C LYS A 86 -20.26 4.62 1.33
N VAL A 87 -19.42 3.70 1.78
CA VAL A 87 -18.18 4.05 2.48
C VAL A 87 -16.99 3.28 1.96
N MET A 88 -15.81 3.85 2.16
CA MET A 88 -14.53 3.15 2.09
C MET A 88 -13.81 3.29 3.42
N GLY A 89 -12.99 2.32 3.77
CA GLY A 89 -12.35 2.31 5.08
C GLY A 89 -11.07 1.50 5.12
N VAL A 90 -10.37 1.70 6.23
CA VAL A 90 -9.16 0.98 6.57
C VAL A 90 -9.36 0.21 7.87
N THR A 91 -8.64 -0.90 8.03
CA THR A 91 -8.65 -1.70 9.25
C THR A 91 -7.26 -2.21 9.56
N ARG A 92 -7.00 -2.45 10.85
CA ARG A 92 -5.74 -3.06 11.30
C ARG A 92 -5.74 -4.57 11.16
N PHE A 93 -6.33 -5.15 10.20
CA PHE A 93 -6.77 -6.49 9.90
C PHE A 93 -8.30 -6.61 10.04
N GLY A 94 -8.88 -7.60 9.33
CA GLY A 94 -10.30 -7.90 9.42
C GLY A 94 -11.10 -7.64 8.15
N ALA A 95 -10.49 -7.05 7.09
CA ALA A 95 -11.24 -6.70 5.88
C ALA A 95 -11.59 -7.93 4.99
N TYR A 96 -10.96 -9.09 5.16
CA TYR A 96 -11.29 -10.28 4.37
C TYR A 96 -12.58 -10.95 4.88
N ALA A 97 -13.68 -10.21 4.82
CA ALA A 97 -14.99 -10.58 5.35
C ALA A 97 -16.10 -9.97 4.49
N ASP A 98 -17.29 -10.59 4.51
CA ASP A 98 -18.48 -10.01 3.88
C ASP A 98 -19.13 -8.93 4.77
N HIS A 99 -18.81 -8.89 6.05
CA HIS A 99 -19.21 -7.82 6.98
C HIS A 99 -18.05 -7.47 7.90
N VAL A 100 -17.82 -6.19 8.10
CA VAL A 100 -16.85 -5.63 9.06
C VAL A 100 -17.54 -4.75 10.06
N LYS A 101 -17.09 -4.83 11.31
CA LYS A 101 -17.50 -3.95 12.39
C LYS A 101 -16.26 -3.21 12.88
N LEU A 102 -16.27 -1.89 12.88
CA LEU A 102 -15.15 -1.07 13.32
C LEU A 102 -15.58 0.34 13.72
N ASN A 103 -14.70 0.99 14.48
CA ASN A 103 -14.88 2.38 14.88
C ASN A 103 -15.03 3.31 13.66
N SER A 104 -16.01 4.22 13.72
CA SER A 104 -16.34 5.13 12.62
C SER A 104 -15.21 6.08 12.21
N ASP A 105 -14.20 6.28 13.07
CA ASP A 105 -13.01 7.07 12.74
C ASP A 105 -12.16 6.48 11.60
N TYR A 106 -12.40 5.24 11.19
CA TYR A 106 -11.65 4.57 10.13
C TYR A 106 -12.42 4.39 8.83
N ILE A 107 -13.56 5.03 8.72
CA ILE A 107 -14.38 5.05 7.51
C ILE A 107 -14.65 6.48 7.04
N VAL A 108 -14.77 6.63 5.73
CA VAL A 108 -15.19 7.88 5.08
C VAL A 108 -16.19 7.56 3.98
N GLU A 109 -17.05 8.52 3.66
CA GLU A 109 -17.97 8.37 2.55
C GLU A 109 -17.20 8.12 1.23
N LEU A 110 -17.77 7.26 0.41
CA LEU A 110 -17.24 6.98 -0.92
C LEU A 110 -17.47 8.22 -1.82
N PRO A 111 -16.44 8.75 -2.50
CA PRO A 111 -16.62 9.88 -3.39
C PRO A 111 -17.70 9.64 -4.44
N ALA A 112 -18.48 10.68 -4.76
CA ALA A 112 -19.61 10.58 -5.69
C ALA A 112 -19.17 9.97 -7.04
N GLY A 113 -19.95 8.99 -7.49
CA GLY A 113 -19.72 8.29 -8.74
C GLY A 113 -18.62 7.24 -8.73
N TRP A 114 -17.96 7.00 -7.60
CA TRP A 114 -17.01 5.88 -7.47
C TRP A 114 -17.75 4.55 -7.24
N SER A 115 -17.21 3.48 -7.83
CA SER A 115 -17.60 2.11 -7.50
C SER A 115 -16.97 1.65 -6.18
N TYR A 116 -17.52 0.59 -5.56
CA TYR A 116 -16.90 -0.01 -4.39
C TYR A 116 -15.49 -0.56 -4.68
N ALA A 117 -15.26 -1.08 -5.89
CA ALA A 117 -13.93 -1.52 -6.31
C ALA A 117 -12.92 -0.36 -6.33
N GLU A 118 -13.33 0.82 -6.80
CA GLU A 118 -12.50 2.03 -6.75
C GLU A 118 -12.28 2.48 -5.30
N GLY A 119 -13.30 2.46 -4.44
CA GLY A 119 -13.14 2.78 -3.01
C GLY A 119 -12.15 1.88 -2.29
N ALA A 120 -12.23 0.56 -2.53
CA ALA A 120 -11.29 -0.42 -1.97
C ALA A 120 -9.88 -0.36 -2.60
N ALA A 121 -9.68 0.45 -3.65
CA ALA A 121 -8.40 0.65 -4.32
C ALA A 121 -7.71 1.98 -3.92
N PHE A 122 -8.24 2.69 -2.93
CA PHE A 122 -7.79 4.06 -2.64
C PHE A 122 -7.02 4.16 -1.32
N SER A 123 -7.68 3.88 -0.21
CA SER A 123 -7.27 4.37 1.12
C SER A 123 -5.83 4.01 1.49
N VAL A 124 -5.46 2.73 1.54
CA VAL A 124 -4.12 2.31 1.98
C VAL A 124 -3.04 2.79 1.03
N GLN A 125 -3.27 2.71 -0.28
CA GLN A 125 -2.23 3.02 -1.27
C GLN A 125 -2.03 4.50 -1.45
N ALA A 126 -3.12 5.28 -1.51
CA ALA A 126 -3.04 6.74 -1.64
C ALA A 126 -2.46 7.38 -0.37
N LEU A 127 -2.89 6.92 0.82
CA LEU A 127 -2.31 7.37 2.10
C LEU A 127 -0.82 7.04 2.21
N THR A 128 -0.39 5.85 1.76
CA THR A 128 1.03 5.48 1.75
C THR A 128 1.83 6.44 0.87
N ALA A 129 1.35 6.72 -0.33
CA ALA A 129 1.99 7.64 -1.25
C ALA A 129 2.04 9.08 -0.71
N TYR A 130 0.92 9.56 -0.19
CA TYR A 130 0.80 10.92 0.34
C TYR A 130 1.69 11.12 1.58
N TYR A 131 1.63 10.19 2.52
CA TYR A 131 2.46 10.25 3.73
C TYR A 131 3.96 10.22 3.39
N ALA A 132 4.34 9.39 2.41
CA ALA A 132 5.72 9.32 1.94
C ALA A 132 6.19 10.62 1.28
N LEU A 133 5.39 11.19 0.37
CA LEU A 133 5.79 12.37 -0.41
C LEU A 133 5.64 13.68 0.36
N VAL A 134 4.50 13.85 1.02
CA VAL A 134 4.13 15.11 1.64
C VAL A 134 4.61 15.18 3.09
N THR A 135 4.18 14.23 3.91
CA THR A 135 4.46 14.28 5.35
C THR A 135 5.93 14.02 5.67
N LEU A 136 6.53 12.97 5.13
CA LEU A 136 7.93 12.63 5.37
C LEU A 136 8.85 13.27 4.33
N GLY A 137 8.46 13.20 3.07
CA GLY A 137 9.23 13.70 1.94
C GLY A 137 9.36 15.22 1.94
N ASN A 138 8.37 15.94 2.49
CA ASN A 138 8.30 17.40 2.40
C ASN A 138 8.57 17.86 0.95
N MET A 139 7.89 17.19 0.01
CA MET A 139 8.06 17.44 -1.41
C MET A 139 7.81 18.92 -1.73
N GLN A 140 8.69 19.47 -2.55
CA GLN A 140 8.57 20.84 -3.06
C GLN A 140 8.22 20.79 -4.56
N PRO A 141 7.66 21.87 -5.13
CA PRO A 141 7.60 22.03 -6.57
C PRO A 141 8.98 21.81 -7.21
N ASP A 142 8.99 21.26 -8.43
CA ASP A 142 10.20 20.90 -9.18
C ASP A 142 11.07 19.78 -8.59
N SER A 143 10.67 19.19 -7.46
CA SER A 143 11.35 18.01 -6.90
C SER A 143 11.40 16.87 -7.91
N LYS A 144 12.58 16.26 -8.06
CA LYS A 144 12.76 15.05 -8.87
C LYS A 144 12.50 13.81 -8.02
N VAL A 145 11.44 13.11 -8.34
CA VAL A 145 10.93 12.00 -7.54
C VAL A 145 11.15 10.67 -8.26
N LEU A 146 12.00 9.83 -7.70
CA LEU A 146 12.17 8.45 -8.17
C LEU A 146 11.19 7.53 -7.42
N ILE A 147 10.41 6.76 -8.17
CA ILE A 147 9.37 5.90 -7.63
C ILE A 147 9.63 4.45 -8.03
N HIS A 148 10.01 3.61 -7.07
CA HIS A 148 10.10 2.17 -7.28
C HIS A 148 8.72 1.52 -7.31
N SER A 149 8.59 0.41 -8.06
CA SER A 149 7.32 -0.27 -8.30
C SER A 149 6.24 0.66 -8.87
N ALA A 150 6.66 1.53 -9.79
CA ALA A 150 5.90 2.65 -10.34
C ALA A 150 4.52 2.30 -10.93
N ALA A 151 4.35 1.08 -11.46
CA ALA A 151 3.09 0.59 -12.01
C ALA A 151 2.18 -0.10 -10.97
N GLY A 152 2.60 -0.17 -9.71
CA GLY A 152 1.77 -0.67 -8.61
C GLY A 152 0.88 0.44 -8.04
N GLY A 153 -0.07 0.09 -7.19
CA GLY A 153 -1.04 1.06 -6.68
C GLY A 153 -0.40 2.25 -5.98
N VAL A 154 0.55 2.04 -5.04
CA VAL A 154 1.25 3.16 -4.38
C VAL A 154 2.03 3.99 -5.40
N GLY A 155 2.69 3.35 -6.38
CA GLY A 155 3.46 4.05 -7.40
C GLY A 155 2.61 4.98 -8.27
N ILE A 156 1.43 4.51 -8.69
CA ILE A 156 0.48 5.32 -9.47
C ILE A 156 0.03 6.54 -8.66
N TRP A 157 -0.38 6.35 -7.39
CA TRP A 157 -0.78 7.46 -6.53
C TRP A 157 0.38 8.42 -6.27
N ALA A 158 1.58 7.90 -6.03
CA ALA A 158 2.76 8.72 -5.83
C ALA A 158 3.07 9.60 -7.05
N ASN A 159 2.94 9.04 -8.27
CA ASN A 159 3.09 9.82 -9.49
C ASN A 159 2.04 10.93 -9.60
N ARG A 160 0.77 10.60 -9.42
CA ARG A 160 -0.33 11.57 -9.53
C ARG A 160 -0.18 12.70 -8.51
N ILE A 161 0.14 12.38 -7.25
CA ILE A 161 0.41 13.36 -6.20
C ILE A 161 1.62 14.24 -6.59
N ALA A 162 2.73 13.63 -7.00
CA ALA A 162 3.93 14.36 -7.37
C ALA A 162 3.69 15.30 -8.56
N LYS A 163 2.96 14.84 -9.58
CA LYS A 163 2.60 15.67 -10.74
C LYS A 163 1.68 16.82 -10.35
N LYS A 164 0.69 16.57 -9.49
CA LYS A 164 -0.22 17.62 -8.99
C LYS A 164 0.51 18.71 -8.21
N MET A 165 1.61 18.33 -7.53
CA MET A 165 2.47 19.24 -6.76
C MET A 165 3.60 19.86 -7.59
N GLY A 166 3.62 19.68 -8.93
CA GLY A 166 4.63 20.26 -9.82
C GLY A 166 5.95 19.49 -9.87
N GLY A 167 5.99 18.23 -9.45
CA GLY A 167 7.20 17.42 -9.46
C GLY A 167 7.52 16.78 -10.81
N PHE A 168 8.79 16.44 -11.00
CA PHE A 168 9.29 15.62 -12.10
C PHE A 168 9.44 14.17 -11.65
N THR A 169 8.80 13.22 -12.34
CA THR A 169 8.68 11.85 -11.89
C THR A 169 9.47 10.85 -12.73
N ILE A 170 10.17 9.93 -12.06
CA ILE A 170 10.95 8.86 -12.68
C ILE A 170 10.42 7.53 -12.17
N GLY A 171 9.79 6.76 -13.06
CA GLY A 171 9.17 5.48 -12.73
C GLY A 171 10.12 4.28 -12.95
N VAL A 172 10.29 3.44 -11.93
CA VAL A 172 11.07 2.21 -12.04
C VAL A 172 10.17 0.99 -11.90
N VAL A 173 10.18 0.13 -12.90
CA VAL A 173 9.38 -1.11 -12.94
C VAL A 173 10.25 -2.35 -13.06
N GLY A 174 9.67 -3.53 -12.84
CA GLY A 174 10.37 -4.80 -12.99
C GLY A 174 10.34 -5.37 -14.42
N LEU A 175 9.43 -4.90 -15.29
CA LEU A 175 9.16 -5.47 -16.62
C LEU A 175 8.80 -4.33 -17.60
N GLU A 176 9.29 -4.41 -18.83
CA GLU A 176 9.04 -3.41 -19.90
C GLU A 176 7.58 -3.31 -20.32
N GLU A 177 6.83 -4.42 -20.25
CA GLU A 177 5.38 -4.45 -20.54
C GLU A 177 4.56 -3.44 -19.73
N LYS A 178 5.14 -2.92 -18.63
CA LYS A 178 4.53 -1.88 -17.79
C LYS A 178 4.76 -0.45 -18.30
N PHE A 179 5.60 -0.24 -19.30
CA PHE A 179 5.94 1.10 -19.82
C PHE A 179 4.75 1.85 -20.39
N ALA A 180 3.87 1.14 -21.11
CA ALA A 180 2.65 1.76 -21.65
C ALA A 180 1.78 2.37 -20.53
N LEU A 181 1.70 1.71 -19.36
CA LEU A 181 0.98 2.24 -18.21
C LEU A 181 1.67 3.48 -17.65
N LEU A 182 2.99 3.47 -17.50
CA LEU A 182 3.72 4.63 -16.97
C LEU A 182 3.56 5.85 -17.87
N LYS A 183 3.64 5.64 -19.19
CA LYS A 183 3.37 6.68 -20.18
C LYS A 183 1.95 7.25 -20.04
N ASN A 184 0.95 6.39 -19.91
CA ASN A 184 -0.45 6.81 -19.76
C ASN A 184 -0.71 7.54 -18.42
N GLU A 185 0.02 7.17 -17.35
CA GLU A 185 -0.04 7.84 -16.05
C GLU A 185 0.79 9.14 -16.01
N GLY A 186 1.45 9.50 -17.12
CA GLY A 186 2.16 10.78 -17.26
C GLY A 186 3.49 10.87 -16.51
N TYR A 187 4.18 9.74 -16.29
CA TYR A 187 5.57 9.78 -15.83
C TYR A 187 6.45 10.53 -16.82
N ASP A 188 7.40 11.32 -16.35
CA ASP A 188 8.31 12.07 -17.23
C ASP A 188 9.40 11.15 -17.81
N LEU A 189 9.96 10.25 -16.99
CA LEU A 189 10.92 9.23 -17.40
C LEU A 189 10.56 7.88 -16.76
N TRP A 190 10.99 6.80 -17.40
CA TRP A 190 10.83 5.46 -16.84
C TRP A 190 11.92 4.49 -17.31
N MET A 191 12.15 3.46 -16.49
CA MET A 191 13.11 2.40 -16.80
C MET A 191 12.75 1.07 -16.15
N VAL A 192 13.34 -0.01 -16.67
CA VAL A 192 13.32 -1.32 -15.99
C VAL A 192 14.42 -1.37 -14.94
N ARG A 193 14.12 -1.94 -13.79
CA ARG A 193 15.11 -2.22 -12.76
C ARG A 193 16.05 -3.36 -13.22
N SER A 194 17.33 -3.09 -13.26
CA SER A 194 18.36 -4.01 -13.71
C SER A 194 19.50 -4.15 -12.69
N ALA A 195 20.46 -5.01 -12.99
CA ALA A 195 21.70 -5.11 -12.22
C ALA A 195 22.51 -3.81 -12.24
N ASP A 196 22.45 -3.07 -13.34
CA ASP A 196 23.16 -1.80 -13.52
C ASP A 196 22.24 -0.58 -13.31
N PHE A 197 21.26 -0.73 -12.40
CA PHE A 197 20.23 0.29 -12.11
C PHE A 197 20.81 1.70 -11.97
N LYS A 198 21.85 1.85 -11.17
CA LYS A 198 22.49 3.15 -10.91
C LYS A 198 23.02 3.82 -12.17
N ALA A 199 23.83 3.10 -12.94
CA ALA A 199 24.41 3.63 -14.17
C ALA A 199 23.35 3.95 -15.23
N GLN A 200 22.36 3.09 -15.38
CA GLN A 200 21.25 3.31 -16.31
C GLN A 200 20.40 4.54 -15.92
N LEU A 201 20.11 4.71 -14.64
CA LEU A 201 19.37 5.88 -14.16
C LEU A 201 20.14 7.18 -14.45
N MET A 202 21.43 7.21 -14.10
CA MET A 202 22.25 8.42 -14.32
C MET A 202 22.34 8.76 -15.80
N LYS A 203 22.45 7.76 -16.69
CA LYS A 203 22.39 7.98 -18.14
C LYS A 203 21.02 8.51 -18.60
N LEU A 204 19.92 7.94 -18.07
CA LEU A 204 18.55 8.32 -18.43
C LEU A 204 18.26 9.77 -18.03
N THR A 205 18.74 10.21 -16.89
CA THR A 205 18.50 11.54 -16.33
C THR A 205 19.53 12.59 -16.74
N GLY A 206 20.52 12.25 -17.56
CA GLY A 206 21.63 13.15 -17.89
C GLY A 206 22.47 13.54 -16.68
N ASN A 207 22.68 12.60 -15.76
CA ASN A 207 23.37 12.76 -14.47
C ASN A 207 22.63 13.63 -13.44
N VAL A 208 21.35 13.92 -13.65
CA VAL A 208 20.51 14.59 -12.65
C VAL A 208 20.07 13.57 -11.61
N LYS A 209 20.35 13.88 -10.35
CA LYS A 209 20.02 13.01 -9.21
C LYS A 209 18.60 13.30 -8.68
N PRO A 210 17.88 12.29 -8.18
CA PRO A 210 16.58 12.50 -7.54
C PRO A 210 16.72 13.20 -6.18
N ASP A 211 15.75 14.07 -5.86
CA ASP A 211 15.63 14.75 -4.57
C ASP A 211 14.82 13.90 -3.57
N LEU A 212 13.87 13.14 -4.07
CA LEU A 212 13.06 12.18 -3.30
C LEU A 212 13.10 10.82 -3.95
N ILE A 213 13.19 9.77 -3.13
CA ILE A 213 13.10 8.38 -3.58
C ILE A 213 12.08 7.64 -2.73
N LEU A 214 11.03 7.12 -3.38
CA LEU A 214 10.08 6.20 -2.76
C LEU A 214 10.57 4.77 -2.96
N GLU A 215 11.00 4.14 -1.87
CA GLU A 215 11.68 2.86 -1.88
C GLU A 215 10.82 1.78 -1.18
N CYS A 216 10.52 0.70 -1.90
CA CYS A 216 9.73 -0.43 -1.39
C CYS A 216 10.34 -1.80 -1.72
N ILE A 217 11.56 -1.82 -2.24
CA ILE A 217 12.23 -3.05 -2.68
C ILE A 217 13.15 -3.59 -1.58
N GLY A 218 14.07 -2.75 -1.09
CA GLY A 218 15.08 -3.15 -0.12
C GLY A 218 16.34 -3.76 -0.75
N GLY A 219 17.21 -4.30 0.10
CA GLY A 219 18.45 -4.95 -0.32
C GLY A 219 19.36 -4.02 -1.12
N ARG A 220 19.98 -4.56 -2.19
CA ARG A 220 20.90 -3.78 -3.05
C ARG A 220 20.25 -2.53 -3.64
N ILE A 221 18.99 -2.63 -4.04
CA ILE A 221 18.26 -1.47 -4.65
C ILE A 221 18.16 -0.31 -3.68
N PHE A 222 17.98 -0.57 -2.39
CA PHE A 222 18.01 0.48 -1.37
C PHE A 222 19.38 1.17 -1.32
N ASN A 223 20.48 0.42 -1.32
CA ASN A 223 21.84 0.98 -1.30
C ASN A 223 22.10 1.81 -2.57
N ASP A 224 21.81 1.26 -3.73
CA ASP A 224 21.97 1.94 -5.01
C ASP A 224 21.13 3.24 -5.05
N SER A 225 19.92 3.20 -4.52
CA SER A 225 19.02 4.37 -4.41
C SER A 225 19.60 5.43 -3.47
N TYR A 226 20.13 5.04 -2.33
CA TYR A 226 20.76 5.97 -1.40
C TYR A 226 22.01 6.65 -2.00
N GLU A 227 22.83 5.91 -2.76
CA GLU A 227 24.00 6.46 -3.41
C GLU A 227 23.66 7.55 -4.44
N ILE A 228 22.64 7.33 -5.26
CA ILE A 228 22.22 8.27 -6.32
C ILE A 228 21.37 9.43 -5.81
N LEU A 229 20.90 9.36 -4.57
CA LEU A 229 20.13 10.45 -3.96
C LEU A 229 20.93 11.76 -3.96
N ASN A 230 20.28 12.87 -4.27
CA ASN A 230 20.89 14.20 -4.24
C ASN A 230 21.30 14.59 -2.82
N GLN A 231 22.20 15.57 -2.67
CA GLN A 231 22.41 16.24 -1.38
C GLN A 231 21.10 16.90 -0.92
N GLN A 232 20.83 16.89 0.38
CA GLN A 232 19.56 17.30 0.98
C GLN A 232 18.35 16.43 0.58
N GLY A 233 18.59 15.40 -0.24
CA GLY A 233 17.56 14.46 -0.68
C GLY A 233 17.08 13.54 0.44
N ARG A 234 15.90 12.96 0.24
CA ARG A 234 15.23 12.07 1.18
C ARG A 234 14.86 10.76 0.51
N LEU A 235 15.30 9.65 1.10
CA LEU A 235 14.87 8.31 0.74
C LEU A 235 13.81 7.85 1.74
N ILE A 236 12.61 7.55 1.26
CA ILE A 236 11.49 7.10 2.08
C ILE A 236 11.24 5.62 1.82
N SER A 237 11.53 4.77 2.81
CA SER A 237 11.31 3.33 2.73
C SER A 237 9.98 2.96 3.37
N TYR A 238 9.11 2.28 2.60
CA TYR A 238 7.77 1.86 3.05
C TYR A 238 7.46 0.39 2.74
N GLY A 239 8.45 -0.35 2.27
CA GLY A 239 8.29 -1.75 1.93
C GLY A 239 9.62 -2.51 1.86
N ALA A 240 9.54 -3.83 1.70
CA ALA A 240 10.69 -4.71 1.64
C ALA A 240 10.43 -5.88 0.67
N ALA A 241 10.04 -5.56 -0.58
CA ALA A 241 9.59 -6.54 -1.56
C ALA A 241 10.67 -7.61 -1.87
N HIS A 242 11.95 -7.32 -1.63
CA HIS A 242 13.03 -8.30 -1.82
C HIS A 242 12.91 -9.50 -0.87
N PHE A 243 12.22 -9.38 0.28
CA PHE A 243 11.90 -10.52 1.14
C PHE A 243 10.80 -11.42 0.57
N GLY A 244 9.98 -10.91 -0.33
CA GLY A 244 8.94 -11.68 -1.00
C GLY A 244 9.51 -12.87 -1.77
N ASN A 245 8.75 -13.94 -1.81
CA ASN A 245 9.01 -15.12 -2.63
C ASN A 245 7.73 -15.51 -3.39
N LYS A 246 7.83 -16.46 -4.31
CA LYS A 246 6.68 -16.97 -5.09
C LYS A 246 6.01 -18.18 -4.43
N SER A 247 6.54 -18.66 -3.30
CA SER A 247 5.99 -19.79 -2.55
C SER A 247 4.88 -19.33 -1.60
N PRO A 248 3.85 -20.13 -1.33
CA PRO A 248 2.88 -19.86 -0.28
C PRO A 248 3.50 -19.77 1.13
N ARG A 249 4.66 -20.38 1.33
CA ARG A 249 5.44 -20.35 2.59
C ARG A 249 6.68 -19.48 2.42
N PRO A 250 7.11 -18.79 3.50
CA PRO A 250 8.38 -18.10 3.46
C PRO A 250 9.54 -19.09 3.35
N ASP A 251 10.57 -18.72 2.61
CA ASP A 251 11.87 -19.38 2.69
C ASP A 251 12.66 -18.76 3.86
N LEU A 252 12.64 -19.45 4.99
CA LEU A 252 13.20 -18.94 6.23
C LEU A 252 14.73 -18.77 6.16
N LEU A 253 15.45 -19.67 5.49
CA LEU A 253 16.91 -19.56 5.36
C LEU A 253 17.30 -18.37 4.49
N THR A 254 16.65 -18.22 3.34
CA THR A 254 16.85 -17.05 2.47
C THR A 254 16.40 -15.76 3.15
N SER A 255 15.30 -15.78 3.90
CA SER A 255 14.82 -14.61 4.65
C SER A 255 15.79 -14.21 5.75
N MET A 256 16.35 -15.18 6.49
CA MET A 256 17.38 -14.93 7.50
C MET A 256 18.65 -14.36 6.87
N TRP A 257 19.12 -14.91 5.77
CA TRP A 257 20.26 -14.38 5.04
C TRP A 257 20.02 -12.92 4.60
N LYS A 258 18.89 -12.64 3.96
CA LYS A 258 18.50 -11.28 3.56
C LYS A 258 18.39 -10.33 4.76
N TYR A 259 17.94 -10.82 5.91
CA TYR A 259 17.87 -10.01 7.13
C TYR A 259 19.27 -9.69 7.67
N LEU A 260 20.19 -10.63 7.69
CA LEU A 260 21.55 -10.42 8.15
C LEU A 260 22.35 -9.49 7.21
N THR A 261 22.08 -9.58 5.90
CA THR A 261 22.74 -8.78 4.86
C THR A 261 21.95 -7.52 4.46
N ARG A 262 20.91 -7.16 5.22
CA ARG A 262 20.10 -5.98 4.93
C ARG A 262 20.94 -4.68 4.96
N PRO A 263 20.54 -3.65 4.21
CA PRO A 263 21.18 -2.34 4.26
C PRO A 263 21.31 -1.84 5.71
N LYS A 264 22.47 -1.26 6.00
CA LYS A 264 22.73 -0.60 7.27
C LYS A 264 22.98 0.87 6.99
N ILE A 265 22.38 1.74 7.78
CA ILE A 265 22.53 3.19 7.68
C ILE A 265 23.50 3.64 8.78
N ASP A 266 24.53 4.35 8.36
CA ASP A 266 25.48 4.99 9.25
C ASP A 266 25.16 6.48 9.35
N PRO A 267 24.79 6.99 10.55
CA PRO A 267 24.50 8.40 10.74
C PRO A 267 25.67 9.33 10.38
N MET A 268 26.91 8.88 10.54
CA MET A 268 28.08 9.68 10.19
C MET A 268 28.17 9.89 8.67
N GLU A 269 27.91 8.85 7.89
CA GLU A 269 27.85 8.95 6.43
C GLU A 269 26.66 9.78 5.95
N MET A 270 25.53 9.73 6.66
CA MET A 270 24.38 10.60 6.38
C MET A 270 24.75 12.08 6.56
N MET A 271 25.41 12.44 7.65
CA MET A 271 25.88 13.81 7.92
C MET A 271 26.88 14.27 6.86
N LYS A 272 27.86 13.44 6.52
CA LYS A 272 28.88 13.71 5.51
C LYS A 272 28.29 13.96 4.11
N SER A 273 27.27 13.19 3.74
CA SER A 273 26.62 13.29 2.44
C SER A 273 25.42 14.25 2.43
N ASN A 274 25.01 14.76 3.60
CA ASN A 274 23.82 15.60 3.79
C ASN A 274 22.54 14.99 3.17
N LYS A 275 22.31 13.71 3.45
CA LYS A 275 21.15 12.94 2.97
C LYS A 275 20.31 12.43 4.13
N SER A 276 19.02 12.18 3.88
CA SER A 276 18.10 11.66 4.89
C SER A 276 17.51 10.33 4.47
N VAL A 277 17.34 9.44 5.43
CA VAL A 277 16.59 8.20 5.28
C VAL A 277 15.44 8.20 6.28
N MET A 278 14.24 7.96 5.79
CA MET A 278 13.04 7.84 6.61
C MET A 278 12.35 6.52 6.29
N ALA A 279 11.72 5.94 7.27
CA ALA A 279 10.96 4.71 7.07
C ALA A 279 9.66 4.76 7.85
N PHE A 280 8.62 4.14 7.32
CA PHE A 280 7.35 4.00 8.01
C PHE A 280 6.62 2.73 7.60
N ASN A 281 5.68 2.34 8.44
CA ASN A 281 4.70 1.33 8.14
C ASN A 281 3.33 1.91 8.49
N LEU A 282 2.47 2.06 7.49
CA LEU A 282 1.19 2.77 7.62
C LEU A 282 0.31 2.21 8.75
N ILE A 283 0.37 0.90 8.99
CA ILE A 283 -0.42 0.24 10.04
C ILE A 283 -0.17 0.79 11.45
N TRP A 284 1.03 1.32 11.73
CA TRP A 284 1.35 1.92 13.03
C TRP A 284 0.79 3.34 13.19
N LEU A 285 0.28 3.94 12.12
CA LEU A 285 -0.43 5.23 12.20
C LEU A 285 -1.89 5.08 12.58
N PHE A 286 -2.40 3.85 12.65
CA PHE A 286 -3.79 3.53 13.02
C PHE A 286 -4.19 4.15 14.37
N ASP A 287 -3.27 4.19 15.35
CA ASP A 287 -3.54 4.76 16.66
C ASP A 287 -3.72 6.29 16.63
N LYS A 288 -3.45 6.92 15.47
CA LYS A 288 -3.61 8.36 15.25
C LYS A 288 -4.86 8.65 14.40
N LYS A 289 -6.03 8.39 14.93
CA LYS A 289 -7.34 8.51 14.26
C LYS A 289 -7.51 9.84 13.50
N HIS A 290 -7.22 10.98 14.16
CA HIS A 290 -7.32 12.30 13.52
C HIS A 290 -6.41 12.46 12.30
N LEU A 291 -5.27 11.77 12.27
CA LEU A 291 -4.36 11.81 11.13
C LEU A 291 -4.98 11.14 9.90
N PHE A 292 -5.70 10.03 10.08
CA PHE A 292 -6.38 9.34 8.98
C PHE A 292 -7.37 10.27 8.28
N HIS A 293 -8.32 10.85 9.03
CA HIS A 293 -9.34 11.75 8.45
C HIS A 293 -8.71 12.97 7.77
N LYS A 294 -7.71 13.59 8.43
CA LYS A 294 -6.99 14.73 7.85
C LYS A 294 -6.37 14.36 6.51
N LEU A 295 -5.56 13.30 6.47
CA LEU A 295 -4.81 12.93 5.26
C LEU A 295 -5.73 12.43 4.14
N ILE A 296 -6.82 11.71 4.47
CA ILE A 296 -7.76 11.24 3.45
C ILE A 296 -8.55 12.41 2.86
N GLY A 297 -8.94 13.39 3.68
CA GLY A 297 -9.58 14.63 3.21
C GLY A 297 -8.67 15.41 2.25
N GLU A 298 -7.43 15.68 2.67
CA GLU A 298 -6.43 16.33 1.83
C GLU A 298 -6.20 15.60 0.49
N LEU A 299 -6.23 14.26 0.50
CA LEU A 299 -6.10 13.44 -0.72
C LEU A 299 -7.31 13.56 -1.64
N ILE A 300 -8.52 13.56 -1.10
CA ILE A 300 -9.75 13.72 -1.88
C ILE A 300 -9.78 15.11 -2.52
N ASP A 301 -9.41 16.15 -1.78
CA ASP A 301 -9.36 17.54 -2.25
C ASP A 301 -8.35 17.77 -3.38
N LEU A 302 -7.32 16.92 -3.48
CA LEU A 302 -6.36 16.99 -4.60
C LEU A 302 -6.99 16.64 -5.96
N ASP A 303 -8.12 15.96 -6.00
CA ASP A 303 -8.79 15.50 -7.22
C ASP A 303 -7.81 14.82 -8.21
N LEU A 304 -7.26 13.69 -7.78
CA LEU A 304 -6.23 12.94 -8.52
C LEU A 304 -6.82 11.95 -9.53
N GLY A 305 -8.12 11.99 -9.76
CA GLY A 305 -8.84 11.05 -10.59
C GLY A 305 -9.12 9.72 -9.90
N ARG A 306 -9.67 8.77 -10.65
CA ARG A 306 -10.13 7.48 -10.12
C ARG A 306 -9.01 6.49 -9.90
N PRO A 307 -9.12 5.60 -8.90
CA PRO A 307 -8.21 4.47 -8.71
C PRO A 307 -8.16 3.56 -9.93
N LEU A 308 -6.97 3.03 -10.24
CA LEU A 308 -6.78 2.09 -11.33
C LEU A 308 -7.00 0.66 -10.83
N VAL A 309 -8.18 0.10 -11.08
CA VAL A 309 -8.50 -1.30 -10.85
C VAL A 309 -8.24 -2.09 -12.14
N LYS A 310 -7.38 -3.12 -12.09
CA LYS A 310 -7.01 -3.94 -13.26
C LYS A 310 -7.35 -5.42 -13.12
N HIS A 311 -7.49 -5.88 -11.90
CA HIS A 311 -7.73 -7.29 -11.62
C HIS A 311 -8.84 -7.41 -10.58
N THR A 312 -9.91 -8.11 -10.93
CA THR A 312 -11.06 -8.33 -10.04
C THR A 312 -11.32 -9.82 -9.93
N PHE A 313 -11.58 -10.30 -8.71
CA PHE A 313 -11.90 -11.69 -8.39
C PHE A 313 -13.14 -11.73 -7.51
N GLY A 314 -13.93 -12.81 -7.58
CA GLY A 314 -15.00 -13.04 -6.61
C GLY A 314 -14.45 -13.47 -5.26
N PHE A 315 -15.26 -13.34 -4.20
CA PHE A 315 -14.86 -13.64 -2.82
C PHE A 315 -14.32 -15.06 -2.65
N GLU A 316 -14.95 -16.05 -3.29
CA GLU A 316 -14.53 -17.45 -3.24
C GLU A 316 -13.16 -17.69 -3.90
N ASN A 317 -12.71 -16.78 -4.76
CA ASN A 317 -11.45 -16.89 -5.49
C ASN A 317 -10.28 -16.11 -4.82
N MET A 318 -10.41 -15.79 -3.52
CA MET A 318 -9.40 -15.09 -2.73
C MET A 318 -7.99 -15.69 -2.88
N HIS A 319 -7.87 -17.00 -2.88
CA HIS A 319 -6.58 -17.68 -3.05
C HIS A 319 -5.95 -17.44 -4.41
N GLU A 320 -6.77 -17.37 -5.45
CA GLU A 320 -6.30 -17.06 -6.81
C GLU A 320 -5.82 -15.62 -6.91
N ALA A 321 -6.60 -14.69 -6.37
CA ALA A 321 -6.24 -13.27 -6.27
C ALA A 321 -4.89 -13.07 -5.56
N LEU A 322 -4.71 -13.71 -4.40
CA LEU A 322 -3.46 -13.65 -3.64
C LEU A 322 -2.27 -14.24 -4.40
N ARG A 323 -2.45 -15.36 -5.10
CA ARG A 323 -1.39 -15.98 -5.92
C ARG A 323 -0.98 -15.07 -7.07
N LEU A 324 -1.94 -14.51 -7.82
CA LEU A 324 -1.63 -13.57 -8.88
C LEU A 324 -0.88 -12.35 -8.32
N PHE A 325 -1.38 -11.78 -7.23
CA PHE A 325 -0.79 -10.60 -6.62
C PHE A 325 0.64 -10.84 -6.15
N GLN A 326 0.93 -12.01 -5.57
CA GLN A 326 2.27 -12.41 -5.12
C GLN A 326 3.30 -12.49 -6.26
N THR A 327 2.87 -12.68 -7.52
CA THR A 327 3.80 -12.72 -8.65
C THR A 327 4.53 -11.40 -8.89
N GLY A 328 3.98 -10.26 -8.41
CA GLY A 328 4.47 -8.91 -8.70
C GLY A 328 4.28 -8.47 -10.16
N LYS A 329 3.58 -9.26 -10.97
CA LYS A 329 3.29 -8.93 -12.38
C LYS A 329 2.10 -8.00 -12.54
N THR A 330 1.25 -7.88 -11.53
CA THR A 330 0.05 -7.02 -11.55
C THR A 330 0.40 -5.55 -11.74
N THR A 331 -0.57 -4.80 -12.28
CA THR A 331 -0.56 -3.35 -12.39
C THR A 331 -1.81 -2.79 -11.70
N GLY A 332 -1.73 -1.57 -11.19
CA GLY A 332 -2.84 -0.98 -10.43
C GLY A 332 -3.20 -1.82 -9.20
N LYS A 333 -4.47 -1.85 -8.88
CA LYS A 333 -5.03 -2.58 -7.72
C LYS A 333 -5.62 -3.93 -8.11
N VAL A 334 -5.44 -4.90 -7.21
CA VAL A 334 -6.18 -6.18 -7.23
C VAL A 334 -7.31 -6.09 -6.22
N ILE A 335 -8.52 -6.37 -6.66
CA ILE A 335 -9.76 -6.28 -5.88
C ILE A 335 -10.40 -7.65 -5.78
N VAL A 336 -10.99 -7.93 -4.63
CA VAL A 336 -11.89 -9.06 -4.42
C VAL A 336 -13.29 -8.52 -4.14
N GLU A 337 -14.25 -8.83 -5.00
CA GLU A 337 -15.68 -8.49 -4.85
C GLU A 337 -16.38 -9.55 -4.00
N VAL A 338 -17.24 -9.07 -3.06
CA VAL A 338 -17.88 -9.87 -2.03
C VAL A 338 -19.36 -10.07 -2.34
#